data_4c857e35aa75fd65108c876fb13477a0
#
_entry.id   4c857e35aa75fd65108c876fb13477a0
#
_cell.length_a   1.000
_cell.length_b   1.000
_cell.length_c   1.000
_cell.angle_alpha   90.00
_cell.angle_beta   90.00
_cell.angle_gamma   90.00
#
_symmetry.space_group_name_H-M   'P 1'
#
loop_
_entity.id
_entity.type
_entity.pdbx_description
1 polymer ?
#
loop_
_entity_poly.entity_id
_entity_poly.type
_entity_poly.pdbx_seq_one_letter_code
_entity_poly.pdbx_strand_id
1 'polypeptide(L)'
;MCEIRYERLTEARTEDFIRLRIRQLREEGAKEETDLVPALRDYYKRHMADGTFVSWLALDGDRIVGTSGMSFVEKPPYFGCPSGKIGLLSSMFTEPAYRRRGIARELLARVIEEAKAYGCGAVQITASDMGVLLYRSFGFVRNENFMQYKLP
;
A
#
# COMPACT_ATOMS: atom_id res chain seq x y z
N MET A 1 -24.89 -11.83 -4.78
CA MET A 1 -23.43 -11.84 -4.66
C MET A 1 -22.85 -10.83 -5.63
N CYS A 2 -22.13 -9.85 -5.12
CA CYS A 2 -21.55 -8.82 -5.96
C CYS A 2 -20.19 -9.27 -6.47
N GLU A 3 -19.97 -9.06 -7.75
CA GLU A 3 -18.66 -9.29 -8.35
C GLU A 3 -17.71 -8.16 -7.97
N ILE A 4 -16.53 -8.51 -7.49
CA ILE A 4 -15.50 -7.53 -7.12
C ILE A 4 -14.74 -7.11 -8.38
N ARG A 5 -14.71 -5.81 -8.64
CA ARG A 5 -13.90 -5.23 -9.70
C ARG A 5 -12.61 -4.69 -9.12
N TYR A 6 -11.55 -4.72 -9.91
CA TYR A 6 -10.25 -4.19 -9.52
C TYR A 6 -9.86 -3.07 -10.48
N GLU A 7 -9.59 -1.90 -9.93
CA GLU A 7 -9.22 -0.71 -10.71
C GLU A 7 -8.06 0.02 -10.05
N ARG A 8 -7.28 0.72 -10.85
CA ARG A 8 -6.28 1.63 -10.29
C ARG A 8 -6.97 2.82 -9.64
N LEU A 9 -6.37 3.31 -8.55
CA LEU A 9 -6.78 4.56 -7.94
C LEU A 9 -6.61 5.71 -8.93
N THR A 10 -7.65 6.51 -9.06
CA THR A 10 -7.64 7.73 -9.85
C THR A 10 -7.91 8.93 -8.95
N GLU A 11 -7.67 10.13 -9.47
CA GLU A 11 -7.92 11.36 -8.73
C GLU A 11 -9.36 11.45 -8.19
N ALA A 12 -10.32 10.97 -8.97
CA ALA A 12 -11.76 11.02 -8.59
C ALA A 12 -12.06 10.23 -7.30
N ARG A 13 -11.25 9.23 -6.95
CA ARG A 13 -11.47 8.38 -5.76
C ARG A 13 -10.51 8.68 -4.62
N THR A 14 -9.65 9.69 -4.76
CA THR A 14 -8.61 9.97 -3.76
C THR A 14 -9.19 10.31 -2.38
N GLU A 15 -10.28 11.09 -2.32
CA GLU A 15 -10.87 11.46 -1.02
C GLU A 15 -11.43 10.24 -0.29
N ASP A 16 -12.06 9.32 -1.00
CA ASP A 16 -12.55 8.07 -0.40
C ASP A 16 -11.38 7.19 0.06
N PHE A 17 -10.31 7.15 -0.73
CA PHE A 17 -9.10 6.42 -0.38
C PHE A 17 -8.46 6.97 0.90
N ILE A 18 -8.39 8.29 1.04
CA ILE A 18 -7.84 8.94 2.24
C ILE A 18 -8.65 8.58 3.48
N ARG A 19 -9.98 8.60 3.39
CA ARG A 19 -10.83 8.19 4.51
C ARG A 19 -10.54 6.77 4.97
N LEU A 20 -10.38 5.85 4.03
CA LEU A 20 -10.07 4.46 4.35
C LEU A 20 -8.66 4.32 4.93
N ARG A 21 -7.71 5.12 4.47
CA ARG A 21 -6.35 5.12 5.02
C ARG A 21 -6.36 5.58 6.48
N ILE A 22 -7.08 6.66 6.79
CA ILE A 22 -7.22 7.14 8.16
C ILE A 22 -7.88 6.07 9.04
N ARG A 23 -8.95 5.45 8.56
CA ARG A 23 -9.63 4.37 9.28
C ARG A 23 -8.68 3.20 9.55
N GLN A 24 -7.88 2.80 8.56
CA GLN A 24 -6.89 1.75 8.73
C GLN A 24 -5.87 2.09 9.82
N LEU A 25 -5.33 3.31 9.79
CA LEU A 25 -4.36 3.75 10.80
C LEU A 25 -4.96 3.71 12.21
N ARG A 26 -6.22 4.12 12.36
CA ARG A 26 -6.93 4.03 13.65
C ARG A 26 -7.06 2.59 14.13
N GLU A 27 -7.47 1.69 13.25
CA GLU A 27 -7.61 0.26 13.58
C GLU A 27 -6.27 -0.38 13.95
N GLU A 28 -5.16 0.12 13.42
CA GLU A 28 -3.80 -0.32 13.77
C GLU A 28 -3.27 0.33 15.04
N GLY A 29 -4.07 1.15 15.72
CA GLY A 29 -3.71 1.76 16.99
C GLY A 29 -2.89 3.04 16.89
N ALA A 30 -2.85 3.68 15.72
CA ALA A 30 -2.13 4.94 15.57
C ALA A 30 -2.71 6.05 16.44
N LYS A 31 -1.83 6.85 17.04
CA LYS A 31 -2.23 8.03 17.78
C LYS A 31 -2.46 9.19 16.82
N GLU A 32 -3.64 9.82 16.94
CA GLU A 32 -4.00 10.93 16.06
C GLU A 32 -3.51 12.25 16.65
N GLU A 33 -2.21 12.50 16.56
CA GLU A 33 -1.58 13.70 17.09
C GLU A 33 -1.76 14.92 16.18
N THR A 34 -2.16 14.70 14.92
CA THR A 34 -2.37 15.75 13.93
C THR A 34 -3.39 15.30 12.90
N ASP A 35 -3.98 16.25 12.18
CA ASP A 35 -4.83 15.94 11.04
C ASP A 35 -3.96 15.61 9.82
N LEU A 36 -3.96 14.34 9.41
CA LEU A 36 -3.17 13.86 8.28
C LEU A 36 -3.81 14.13 6.92
N VAL A 37 -5.08 14.49 6.87
CA VAL A 37 -5.81 14.59 5.59
C VAL A 37 -5.14 15.55 4.61
N PRO A 38 -4.75 16.78 5.00
CA PRO A 38 -4.07 17.66 4.05
C PRO A 38 -2.76 17.10 3.52
N ALA A 39 -1.94 16.49 4.37
CA ALA A 39 -0.66 15.91 3.98
C ALA A 39 -0.85 14.70 3.05
N LEU A 40 -1.82 13.86 3.33
CA LEU A 40 -2.14 12.71 2.47
C LEU A 40 -2.65 13.17 1.10
N ARG A 41 -3.52 14.17 1.09
CA ARG A 41 -4.06 14.73 -0.18
C ARG A 41 -2.93 15.27 -1.05
N ASP A 42 -2.02 16.04 -0.47
CA ASP A 42 -0.85 16.57 -1.18
C ASP A 42 0.05 15.46 -1.69
N TYR A 43 0.34 14.47 -0.83
CA TYR A 43 1.18 13.33 -1.19
C TYR A 43 0.63 12.58 -2.41
N TYR A 44 -0.63 12.17 -2.35
CA TYR A 44 -1.22 11.39 -3.44
C TYR A 44 -1.32 12.20 -4.73
N LYS A 45 -1.65 13.48 -4.63
CA LYS A 45 -1.70 14.35 -5.82
C LYS A 45 -0.35 14.41 -6.52
N ARG A 46 0.73 14.65 -5.78
CA ARG A 46 2.07 14.77 -6.35
C ARG A 46 2.60 13.45 -6.87
N HIS A 47 2.51 12.41 -6.07
CA HIS A 47 3.15 11.13 -6.39
C HIS A 47 2.36 10.30 -7.40
N MET A 48 1.06 10.47 -7.49
CA MET A 48 0.29 9.87 -8.57
C MET A 48 0.57 10.57 -9.90
N ALA A 49 0.78 11.89 -9.87
CA ALA A 49 1.08 12.65 -11.09
C ALA A 49 2.45 12.31 -11.67
N ASP A 50 3.45 12.05 -10.83
CA ASP A 50 4.81 11.73 -11.29
C ASP A 50 5.09 10.22 -11.40
N GLY A 51 4.10 9.39 -11.10
CA GLY A 51 4.21 7.93 -11.22
C GLY A 51 4.96 7.25 -10.08
N THR A 52 5.25 7.95 -8.98
CA THR A 52 5.97 7.37 -7.83
C THR A 52 5.05 6.76 -6.78
N PHE A 53 3.75 6.82 -6.98
CA PHE A 53 2.77 6.11 -6.18
C PHE A 53 1.70 5.52 -7.07
N VAL A 54 1.34 4.25 -6.80
CA VAL A 54 0.25 3.56 -7.47
C VAL A 54 -0.56 2.80 -6.43
N SER A 55 -1.86 2.73 -6.63
CA SER A 55 -2.77 1.91 -5.83
C SER A 55 -3.73 1.16 -6.73
N TRP A 56 -4.03 -0.07 -6.35
CA TRP A 56 -5.13 -0.83 -6.89
C TRP A 56 -6.23 -0.94 -5.84
N LEU A 57 -7.46 -0.81 -6.29
CA LEU A 57 -8.66 -0.84 -5.46
C LEU A 57 -9.50 -2.05 -5.80
N ALA A 58 -10.15 -2.61 -4.79
CA ALA A 58 -11.23 -3.57 -4.98
C ALA A 58 -12.55 -2.82 -4.77
N LEU A 59 -13.47 -2.97 -5.71
CA LEU A 59 -14.74 -2.25 -5.72
C LEU A 59 -15.90 -3.23 -5.72
N ASP A 60 -16.88 -2.94 -4.89
CA ASP A 60 -18.22 -3.52 -4.94
C ASP A 60 -19.16 -2.43 -5.41
N GLY A 61 -19.57 -2.48 -6.69
CA GLY A 61 -20.21 -1.33 -7.32
C GLY A 61 -19.25 -0.14 -7.33
N ASP A 62 -19.69 1.00 -6.79
CA ASP A 62 -18.86 2.19 -6.66
C ASP A 62 -18.16 2.32 -5.30
N ARG A 63 -18.38 1.34 -4.42
CA ARG A 63 -17.81 1.36 -3.07
C ARG A 63 -16.44 0.70 -3.07
N ILE A 64 -15.46 1.38 -2.49
CA ILE A 64 -14.14 0.79 -2.25
C ILE A 64 -14.25 -0.16 -1.06
N VAL A 65 -13.93 -1.43 -1.27
CA VAL A 65 -13.95 -2.45 -0.22
C VAL A 65 -12.58 -3.01 0.09
N GLY A 66 -11.59 -2.68 -0.73
CA GLY A 66 -10.20 -3.04 -0.49
C GLY A 66 -9.25 -2.03 -1.10
N THR A 67 -8.14 -1.81 -0.44
CA THR A 67 -7.11 -0.86 -0.89
C THR A 67 -5.73 -1.51 -0.87
N SER A 68 -4.83 -0.91 -1.63
CA SER A 68 -3.41 -1.20 -1.63
C SER A 68 -2.66 0.09 -1.88
N GLY A 69 -1.34 0.06 -1.72
CA GLY A 69 -0.52 1.21 -2.04
C GLY A 69 0.93 0.80 -2.24
N MET A 70 1.56 1.37 -3.26
CA MET A 70 2.96 1.13 -3.54
C MET A 70 3.63 2.46 -3.84
N SER A 71 4.58 2.82 -2.99
CA SER A 71 5.43 4.00 -3.19
C SER A 71 6.76 3.55 -3.76
N PHE A 72 7.25 4.21 -4.80
CA PHE A 72 8.54 3.87 -5.39
C PHE A 72 9.59 4.86 -4.91
N VAL A 73 10.67 4.32 -4.35
CA VAL A 73 11.80 5.13 -3.87
C VAL A 73 13.09 4.63 -4.49
N GLU A 74 14.07 5.50 -4.58
CA GLU A 74 15.40 5.13 -5.04
C GLU A 74 16.41 5.31 -3.93
N LYS A 75 17.30 4.35 -3.81
CA LYS A 75 18.45 4.36 -2.92
C LYS A 75 19.69 4.19 -3.77
N PRO A 76 20.88 4.60 -3.29
CA PRO A 76 22.10 4.26 -4.02
C PRO A 76 22.13 2.75 -4.30
N PRO A 77 22.46 2.32 -5.53
CA PRO A 77 22.53 0.89 -5.85
C PRO A 77 23.47 0.13 -4.91
N TYR A 78 23.08 -1.09 -4.61
CA TYR A 78 23.88 -2.00 -3.78
C TYR A 78 23.72 -3.42 -4.32
N PHE A 79 24.56 -4.37 -3.85
CA PHE A 79 24.58 -5.71 -4.43
C PHE A 79 23.23 -6.42 -4.33
N GLY A 80 22.50 -6.25 -3.24
CA GLY A 80 21.17 -6.86 -3.08
C GLY A 80 20.09 -6.22 -3.93
N CYS A 81 20.32 -5.01 -4.45
CA CYS A 81 19.37 -4.29 -5.30
C CYS A 81 20.17 -3.37 -6.25
N PRO A 82 20.67 -3.90 -7.38
CA PRO A 82 21.52 -3.11 -8.29
C PRO A 82 20.83 -1.91 -8.92
N SER A 83 19.49 -1.93 -9.05
CA SER A 83 18.76 -0.77 -9.56
C SER A 83 18.61 0.34 -8.52
N GLY A 84 18.73 0.02 -7.23
CA GLY A 84 18.43 0.95 -6.16
C GLY A 84 16.94 1.26 -5.99
N LYS A 85 16.08 0.75 -6.85
CA LYS A 85 14.65 1.03 -6.84
C LYS A 85 13.93 0.06 -5.90
N ILE A 86 13.18 0.61 -4.95
CA ILE A 86 12.46 -0.16 -3.94
C ILE A 86 10.99 0.24 -3.98
N GLY A 87 10.11 -0.76 -3.97
CA GLY A 87 8.69 -0.54 -3.74
C GLY A 87 8.39 -0.62 -2.25
N LEU A 88 7.77 0.41 -1.70
CA LEU A 88 7.29 0.43 -0.33
C LEU A 88 5.79 0.17 -0.32
N LEU A 89 5.40 -1.00 0.16
CA LEU A 89 4.00 -1.42 0.23
C LEU A 89 3.34 -0.78 1.44
N SER A 90 2.13 -0.26 1.25
CA SER A 90 1.34 0.38 2.30
C SER A 90 -0.15 0.26 2.00
N SER A 91 -0.98 0.73 2.92
CA SER A 91 -2.43 0.85 2.71
C SER A 91 -3.12 -0.45 2.29
N MET A 92 -2.60 -1.59 2.72
CA MET A 92 -3.24 -2.88 2.49
C MET A 92 -4.39 -3.05 3.49
N PHE A 93 -5.61 -2.82 3.01
CA PHE A 93 -6.80 -2.86 3.85
C PHE A 93 -7.95 -3.53 3.09
N THR A 94 -8.71 -4.35 3.81
CA THR A 94 -9.94 -4.95 3.28
C THR A 94 -11.05 -4.73 4.31
N GLU A 95 -12.19 -4.24 3.86
CA GLU A 95 -13.37 -4.08 4.70
C GLU A 95 -13.69 -5.39 5.41
N PRO A 96 -14.01 -5.38 6.72
CA PRO A 96 -14.21 -6.62 7.47
C PRO A 96 -15.20 -7.60 6.83
N ALA A 97 -16.30 -7.09 6.26
CA ALA A 97 -17.32 -7.93 5.62
C ALA A 97 -16.82 -8.63 4.34
N TYR A 98 -15.70 -8.18 3.79
CA TYR A 98 -15.13 -8.68 2.53
C TYR A 98 -13.86 -9.50 2.75
N ARG A 99 -13.45 -9.70 3.99
CA ARG A 99 -12.24 -10.48 4.31
C ARG A 99 -12.41 -11.95 4.01
N ARG A 100 -11.29 -12.66 3.83
CA ARG A 100 -11.20 -14.10 3.53
C ARG A 100 -11.84 -14.50 2.19
N ARG A 101 -11.81 -13.57 1.23
CA ARG A 101 -12.30 -13.80 -0.15
C ARG A 101 -11.17 -13.66 -1.18
N GLY A 102 -9.93 -13.58 -0.74
CA GLY A 102 -8.79 -13.44 -1.64
C GLY A 102 -8.55 -12.03 -2.17
N ILE A 103 -9.28 -11.02 -1.69
CA ILE A 103 -9.16 -9.64 -2.18
C ILE A 103 -7.78 -9.07 -1.90
N ALA A 104 -7.28 -9.19 -0.67
CA ALA A 104 -5.97 -8.67 -0.31
C ALA A 104 -4.86 -9.31 -1.15
N ARG A 105 -4.94 -10.61 -1.40
CA ARG A 105 -3.98 -11.33 -2.22
C ARG A 105 -3.98 -10.84 -3.67
N GLU A 106 -5.15 -10.61 -4.22
CA GLU A 106 -5.29 -10.08 -5.59
C GLU A 106 -4.73 -8.66 -5.69
N LEU A 107 -5.04 -7.81 -4.70
CA LEU A 107 -4.49 -6.45 -4.66
C LEU A 107 -2.96 -6.46 -4.53
N LEU A 108 -2.44 -7.32 -3.66
CA LEU A 108 -1.00 -7.47 -3.49
C LEU A 108 -0.33 -7.88 -4.80
N ALA A 109 -0.90 -8.89 -5.49
CA ALA A 109 -0.36 -9.34 -6.76
C ALA A 109 -0.30 -8.21 -7.79
N ARG A 110 -1.33 -7.37 -7.86
CA ARG A 110 -1.39 -6.26 -8.80
C ARG A 110 -0.34 -5.18 -8.52
N VAL A 111 -0.15 -4.79 -7.26
CA VAL A 111 0.87 -3.78 -6.94
C VAL A 111 2.29 -4.33 -7.04
N ILE A 112 2.49 -5.63 -6.84
CA ILE A 112 3.78 -6.28 -7.10
C ILE A 112 4.11 -6.22 -8.60
N GLU A 113 3.13 -6.45 -9.47
CA GLU A 113 3.36 -6.29 -10.93
C GLU A 113 3.71 -4.85 -11.29
N GLU A 114 3.11 -3.87 -10.63
CA GLU A 114 3.49 -2.46 -10.81
C GLU A 114 4.94 -2.20 -10.40
N ALA A 115 5.39 -2.80 -9.30
CA ALA A 115 6.77 -2.68 -8.85
C ALA A 115 7.75 -3.31 -9.84
N LYS A 116 7.40 -4.46 -10.40
CA LYS A 116 8.20 -5.09 -11.46
C LYS A 116 8.31 -4.20 -12.68
N ALA A 117 7.19 -3.63 -13.13
CA ALA A 117 7.16 -2.74 -14.28
C ALA A 117 7.98 -1.46 -14.05
N TYR A 118 8.02 -0.98 -12.81
CA TYR A 118 8.83 0.20 -12.45
C TYR A 118 10.34 -0.11 -12.44
N GLY A 119 10.72 -1.38 -12.34
CA GLY A 119 12.11 -1.81 -12.27
C GLY A 119 12.63 -1.96 -10.83
N CYS A 120 11.75 -2.15 -9.87
CA CYS A 120 12.15 -2.38 -8.48
C CYS A 120 12.90 -3.70 -8.33
N GLY A 121 13.96 -3.69 -7.52
CA GLY A 121 14.70 -4.89 -7.15
C GLY A 121 14.14 -5.58 -5.92
N ALA A 122 13.33 -4.87 -5.14
CA ALA A 122 12.70 -5.42 -3.94
C ALA A 122 11.44 -4.64 -3.59
N VAL A 123 10.55 -5.29 -2.84
CA VAL A 123 9.38 -4.68 -2.22
C VAL A 123 9.49 -4.90 -0.72
N GLN A 124 9.26 -3.85 0.05
CA GLN A 124 9.37 -3.86 1.50
C GLN A 124 8.05 -3.44 2.14
N ILE A 125 7.77 -3.96 3.32
CA ILE A 125 6.61 -3.58 4.12
C ILE A 125 6.93 -3.66 5.60
N THR A 126 6.35 -2.74 6.38
CA THR A 126 6.22 -2.89 7.83
C THR A 126 4.88 -3.59 8.08
N ALA A 127 4.92 -4.91 8.31
CA ALA A 127 3.71 -5.72 8.39
C ALA A 127 3.02 -5.57 9.74
N SER A 128 1.68 -5.44 9.72
CA SER A 128 0.86 -5.63 10.90
C SER A 128 0.77 -7.12 11.24
N ASP A 129 0.41 -7.45 12.49
CA ASP A 129 0.23 -8.85 12.90
C ASP A 129 -0.77 -9.59 12.02
N MET A 130 -1.84 -8.91 11.58
CA MET A 130 -2.85 -9.51 10.70
C MET A 130 -2.32 -9.78 9.29
N GLY A 131 -1.40 -8.96 8.81
CA GLY A 131 -0.88 -9.05 7.45
C GLY A 131 0.24 -10.07 7.27
N VAL A 132 0.95 -10.45 8.34
CA VAL A 132 2.17 -11.27 8.26
C VAL A 132 1.92 -12.59 7.53
N LEU A 133 0.82 -13.27 7.79
CA LEU A 133 0.52 -14.56 7.15
C LEU A 133 0.35 -14.41 5.64
N LEU A 134 -0.33 -13.36 5.19
CA LEU A 134 -0.50 -13.09 3.76
C LEU A 134 0.86 -12.84 3.11
N TYR A 135 1.68 -11.97 3.70
CA TYR A 135 2.96 -11.61 3.10
C TYR A 135 3.92 -12.81 3.06
N ARG A 136 3.98 -13.60 4.11
CA ARG A 136 4.76 -14.83 4.12
C ARG A 136 4.29 -15.82 3.04
N SER A 137 2.99 -16.00 2.91
CA SER A 137 2.44 -16.91 1.88
C SER A 137 2.74 -16.44 0.48
N PHE A 138 2.96 -15.15 0.28
CA PHE A 138 3.29 -14.57 -1.01
C PHE A 138 4.80 -14.66 -1.32
N GLY A 139 5.64 -14.83 -0.29
CA GLY A 139 7.08 -14.96 -0.44
C GLY A 139 7.92 -13.90 0.28
N PHE A 140 7.27 -13.03 1.06
CA PHE A 140 8.01 -12.04 1.86
C PHE A 140 8.78 -12.72 2.98
N VAL A 141 10.00 -12.24 3.20
CA VAL A 141 10.89 -12.75 4.26
C VAL A 141 11.15 -11.61 5.24
N ARG A 142 11.08 -11.91 6.53
CA ARG A 142 11.34 -10.92 7.57
C ARG A 142 12.81 -10.50 7.57
N ASN A 143 13.03 -9.18 7.61
CA ASN A 143 14.37 -8.60 7.76
C ASN A 143 14.39 -7.80 9.06
N GLU A 144 15.24 -8.22 10.01
CA GLU A 144 15.30 -7.63 11.35
C GLU A 144 16.35 -6.53 11.51
N ASN A 145 17.04 -6.16 10.43
CA ASN A 145 18.08 -5.14 10.48
C ASN A 145 17.56 -3.70 10.44
N PHE A 146 16.25 -3.53 10.45
CA PHE A 146 15.65 -2.20 10.42
C PHE A 146 15.77 -1.52 11.77
N MET A 147 16.30 -0.29 11.77
CA MET A 147 16.37 0.57 12.95
C MET A 147 15.82 1.95 12.60
N GLN A 148 15.25 2.63 13.57
CA GLN A 148 14.65 3.96 13.34
C GLN A 148 15.15 4.93 14.40
N TYR A 149 15.57 6.11 13.96
CA TYR A 149 15.79 7.27 14.82
C TYR A 149 14.76 8.32 14.42
N LYS A 150 13.84 8.63 15.34
CA LYS A 150 12.76 9.56 15.07
C LYS A 150 13.24 10.99 15.27
N LEU A 151 13.08 11.81 14.25
CA LEU A 151 13.46 13.23 14.32
C LEU A 151 12.37 14.04 15.03
N PRO A 152 12.77 15.04 15.87
CA PRO A 152 11.81 15.88 16.55
C PRO A 152 11.05 16.81 15.60
#